data_2588da4edd55bf01f1ba70b9e7d2124e
#
_entry.id   2588da4edd55bf01f1ba70b9e7d2124e
#
_cell.length_a   1.000
_cell.length_b   1.000
_cell.length_c   1.000
_cell.angle_alpha   90.00
_cell.angle_beta   90.00
_cell.angle_gamma   90.00
#
_symmetry.space_group_name_H-M   'P 1'
#
loop_
_entity.id
_entity.type
_entity.pdbx_description
1 polymer ?
#
loop_
_entity_poly.entity_id
_entity_poly.type
_entity_poly.pdbx_seq_one_letter_code
_entity_poly.pdbx_strand_id
1 'polypeptide(L)'
;MALPTTIWYILFCFLPMFGLIIAFKNYKITGGKSFIYNLFHSDWAGFKNFSFLIRSNDLFVILRNTILYNLAFIALGMVFSVGLAIMISLLHNKRASKVYQTMMFFPYFMSWVVASYFLDAFLNQDNGLINSILRNAGKEPIQWYMSAGVWPFILIFMYLWKSTGYNMVIYL
;
A
#
# COMPACT_ATOMS: atom_id res chain seq x y z
N MET A 1 -17.56 -13.99 -27.18
CA MET A 1 -17.15 -14.41 -25.83
C MET A 1 -16.71 -13.24 -24.92
N ALA A 2 -16.32 -12.07 -25.43
CA ALA A 2 -15.93 -10.91 -24.61
C ALA A 2 -17.10 -10.14 -23.96
N LEU A 3 -18.33 -10.26 -24.46
CA LEU A 3 -19.50 -9.49 -24.00
C LEU A 3 -19.77 -9.55 -22.48
N PRO A 4 -19.79 -10.70 -21.82
CA PRO A 4 -20.06 -10.78 -20.39
C PRO A 4 -18.98 -10.04 -19.57
N THR A 5 -17.73 -10.20 -19.94
CA THR A 5 -16.59 -9.53 -19.29
C THR A 5 -16.65 -8.02 -19.51
N THR A 6 -16.97 -7.57 -20.71
CA THR A 6 -17.11 -6.14 -21.03
C THR A 6 -18.24 -5.49 -20.22
N ILE A 7 -19.41 -6.15 -20.13
CA ILE A 7 -20.54 -5.67 -19.32
C ILE A 7 -20.13 -5.58 -17.85
N TRP A 8 -19.45 -6.60 -17.33
CA TRP A 8 -18.95 -6.59 -15.95
C TRP A 8 -17.99 -5.42 -15.69
N TYR A 9 -17.04 -5.17 -16.59
CA TYR A 9 -16.11 -4.03 -16.48
C TYR A 9 -16.84 -2.69 -16.51
N ILE A 10 -17.82 -2.53 -17.40
CA ILE A 10 -18.62 -1.30 -17.48
C ILE A 10 -19.38 -1.07 -16.18
N LEU A 11 -20.06 -2.08 -15.66
CA LEU A 11 -20.88 -1.93 -14.45
C LEU A 11 -20.06 -1.73 -13.18
N PHE A 12 -18.94 -2.44 -13.03
CA PHE A 12 -18.21 -2.45 -11.77
C PHE A 12 -16.95 -1.57 -11.75
N CYS A 13 -16.38 -1.26 -12.90
CA CYS A 13 -15.19 -0.42 -13.00
C CYS A 13 -15.49 0.97 -13.56
N PHE A 14 -16.23 1.08 -14.68
CA PHE A 14 -16.48 2.37 -15.30
C PHE A 14 -17.62 3.16 -14.64
N LEU A 15 -18.72 2.50 -14.33
CA LEU A 15 -19.89 3.19 -13.77
C LEU A 15 -19.60 3.86 -12.42
N PRO A 16 -18.83 3.28 -11.47
CA PRO A 16 -18.45 3.97 -10.24
C PRO A 16 -17.58 5.21 -10.47
N MET A 17 -16.83 5.31 -11.58
CA MET A 17 -16.03 6.49 -11.89
C MET A 17 -16.89 7.75 -12.10
N PHE A 18 -18.14 7.61 -12.56
CA PHE A 18 -19.06 8.73 -12.60
C PHE A 18 -19.37 9.31 -11.21
N GLY A 19 -19.16 8.55 -10.15
CA GLY A 19 -19.26 9.05 -8.77
C GLY A 19 -18.24 10.14 -8.43
N LEU A 20 -17.13 10.26 -9.19
CA LEU A 20 -16.15 11.35 -9.03
C LEU A 20 -16.76 12.73 -9.24
N ILE A 21 -17.88 12.82 -9.96
CA ILE A 21 -18.66 14.07 -10.14
C ILE A 21 -19.08 14.68 -8.79
N ILE A 22 -19.25 13.86 -7.73
CA ILE A 22 -19.58 14.35 -6.38
C ILE A 22 -18.52 15.31 -5.86
N ALA A 23 -17.26 15.09 -6.16
CA ALA A 23 -16.17 15.96 -5.74
C ALA A 23 -16.32 17.40 -6.23
N PHE A 24 -17.06 17.62 -7.33
CA PHE A 24 -17.31 18.92 -7.92
C PHE A 24 -18.70 19.50 -7.58
N LYS A 25 -19.47 18.79 -6.73
CA LYS A 25 -20.79 19.19 -6.30
C LYS A 25 -20.87 19.42 -4.80
N ASN A 26 -21.75 20.33 -4.39
CA ASN A 26 -22.15 20.49 -3.00
C ASN A 26 -23.20 19.42 -2.69
N TYR A 27 -22.73 18.17 -2.48
CA TYR A 27 -23.62 17.04 -2.34
C TYR A 27 -24.51 17.17 -1.09
N LYS A 28 -25.83 17.29 -1.32
CA LYS A 28 -26.84 17.41 -0.26
C LYS A 28 -27.62 16.09 -0.19
N ILE A 29 -27.62 15.46 0.98
CA ILE A 29 -28.43 14.28 1.24
C ILE A 29 -29.84 14.72 1.62
N THR A 30 -30.80 14.50 0.74
CA THR A 30 -32.21 14.68 1.03
C THR A 30 -32.80 13.35 1.50
N GLY A 31 -33.30 13.29 2.73
CA GLY A 31 -33.88 12.08 3.31
C GLY A 31 -34.97 11.46 2.42
N GLY A 32 -34.93 10.15 2.26
CA GLY A 32 -35.90 9.40 1.44
C GLY A 32 -35.71 9.48 -0.08
N LYS A 33 -34.66 10.15 -0.58
CA LYS A 33 -34.35 10.21 -2.00
C LYS A 33 -33.16 9.35 -2.38
N SER A 34 -33.18 8.83 -3.62
CA SER A 34 -32.10 8.02 -4.19
C SER A 34 -30.80 8.82 -4.32
N PHE A 35 -29.65 8.12 -4.32
CA PHE A 35 -28.33 8.67 -4.61
C PHE A 35 -28.32 9.48 -5.92
N ILE A 36 -28.90 8.93 -6.97
CA ILE A 36 -28.96 9.55 -8.30
C ILE A 36 -29.75 10.85 -8.24
N TYR A 37 -30.89 10.87 -7.53
CA TYR A 37 -31.66 12.09 -7.33
C TYR A 37 -30.86 13.18 -6.64
N ASN A 38 -30.20 12.87 -5.54
CA ASN A 38 -29.36 13.81 -4.81
C ASN A 38 -28.18 14.32 -5.64
N LEU A 39 -27.59 13.45 -6.46
CA LEU A 39 -26.48 13.81 -7.34
C LEU A 39 -26.91 14.88 -8.38
N PHE A 40 -28.08 14.71 -8.99
CA PHE A 40 -28.54 15.67 -10.01
C PHE A 40 -29.08 16.98 -9.40
N HIS A 41 -29.67 16.94 -8.21
CA HIS A 41 -30.25 18.11 -7.54
C HIS A 41 -29.26 18.86 -6.63
N SER A 42 -28.03 18.38 -6.48
CA SER A 42 -27.00 19.10 -5.74
C SER A 42 -26.35 20.18 -6.59
N ASP A 43 -26.10 21.34 -5.97
CA ASP A 43 -25.50 22.50 -6.62
C ASP A 43 -24.07 22.20 -7.10
N TRP A 44 -23.67 22.81 -8.20
CA TRP A 44 -22.31 22.70 -8.71
C TRP A 44 -21.35 23.55 -7.86
N ALA A 45 -20.34 22.94 -7.26
CA ALA A 45 -19.36 23.60 -6.39
C ALA A 45 -18.04 23.90 -7.13
N GLY A 46 -17.84 23.34 -8.33
CA GLY A 46 -16.58 23.46 -9.06
C GLY A 46 -15.40 22.92 -8.22
N PHE A 47 -14.32 23.67 -8.13
CA PHE A 47 -13.13 23.31 -7.34
C PHE A 47 -13.18 23.73 -5.87
N LYS A 48 -14.32 24.26 -5.37
CA LYS A 48 -14.43 24.74 -4.00
C LYS A 48 -14.12 23.66 -2.97
N ASN A 49 -14.55 22.43 -3.23
CA ASN A 49 -14.30 21.30 -2.32
C ASN A 49 -12.80 20.93 -2.23
N PHE A 50 -12.01 21.27 -3.24
CA PHE A 50 -10.57 21.07 -3.25
C PHE A 50 -9.80 22.21 -2.57
N SER A 51 -10.45 23.34 -2.29
CA SER A 51 -9.81 24.51 -1.69
C SER A 51 -9.24 24.21 -0.30
N PHE A 52 -9.89 23.34 0.47
CA PHE A 52 -9.40 22.87 1.76
C PHE A 52 -8.05 22.16 1.58
N LEU A 53 -7.96 21.23 0.63
CA LEU A 53 -6.76 20.45 0.35
C LEU A 53 -5.61 21.34 -0.15
N ILE A 54 -5.91 22.33 -1.00
CA ILE A 54 -4.90 23.25 -1.56
C ILE A 54 -4.40 24.24 -0.51
N ARG A 55 -5.26 24.67 0.42
CA ARG A 55 -4.90 25.62 1.49
C ARG A 55 -4.20 24.97 2.67
N SER A 56 -4.36 23.66 2.86
CA SER A 56 -3.65 22.93 3.89
C SER A 56 -2.25 22.55 3.43
N ASN A 57 -1.29 22.51 4.37
CA ASN A 57 0.04 21.96 4.10
C ASN A 57 0.01 20.45 3.79
N ASP A 58 -1.13 19.81 4.04
CA ASP A 58 -1.28 18.35 3.93
C ASP A 58 -1.10 17.88 2.49
N LEU A 59 -1.59 18.65 1.50
CA LEU A 59 -1.41 18.30 0.09
C LEU A 59 0.07 18.16 -0.28
N PHE A 60 0.89 19.14 0.14
CA PHE A 60 2.33 19.11 -0.15
C PHE A 60 3.01 17.93 0.55
N VAL A 61 2.66 17.67 1.80
CA VAL A 61 3.20 16.54 2.57
C VAL A 61 2.82 15.21 1.94
N ILE A 62 1.55 15.05 1.55
CA ILE A 62 1.04 13.83 0.90
C ILE A 62 1.75 13.60 -0.44
N LEU A 63 1.83 14.63 -1.29
CA LEU A 63 2.47 14.51 -2.61
C LEU A 63 3.95 14.19 -2.47
N ARG A 64 4.67 14.93 -1.62
CA ARG A 64 6.08 14.68 -1.35
C ARG A 64 6.31 13.25 -0.88
N ASN A 65 5.56 12.80 0.12
CA ASN A 65 5.71 11.46 0.67
C ASN A 65 5.36 10.39 -0.37
N THR A 66 4.30 10.59 -1.15
CA THR A 66 3.91 9.66 -2.22
C THR A 66 5.03 9.52 -3.26
N ILE A 67 5.59 10.64 -3.71
CA ILE A 67 6.68 10.62 -4.69
C ILE A 67 7.93 9.96 -4.11
N LEU A 68 8.35 10.36 -2.91
CA LEU A 68 9.57 9.83 -2.29
C LEU A 68 9.47 8.33 -1.99
N TYR A 69 8.33 7.86 -1.46
CA TYR A 69 8.13 6.44 -1.21
C TYR A 69 8.12 5.63 -2.50
N ASN A 70 7.41 6.09 -3.55
CA ASN A 70 7.40 5.37 -4.82
C ASN A 70 8.77 5.33 -5.49
N LEU A 71 9.54 6.41 -5.45
CA LEU A 71 10.92 6.42 -5.93
C LEU A 71 11.79 5.41 -5.16
N ALA A 72 11.69 5.39 -3.83
CA ALA A 72 12.41 4.43 -3.01
C ALA A 72 11.98 2.98 -3.30
N PHE A 73 10.69 2.72 -3.43
CA PHE A 73 10.16 1.40 -3.74
C PHE A 73 10.64 0.90 -5.11
N ILE A 74 10.63 1.75 -6.13
CA ILE A 74 11.09 1.39 -7.47
C ILE A 74 12.60 1.14 -7.46
N ALA A 75 13.39 2.08 -6.93
CA ALA A 75 14.84 1.97 -6.95
C ALA A 75 15.34 0.77 -6.13
N LEU A 76 14.93 0.67 -4.86
CA LEU A 76 15.33 -0.43 -3.99
C LEU A 76 14.73 -1.76 -4.44
N GLY A 77 13.46 -1.77 -4.86
CA GLY A 77 12.80 -2.96 -5.40
C GLY A 77 13.56 -3.54 -6.59
N MET A 78 13.99 -2.69 -7.52
CA MET A 78 14.80 -3.12 -8.67
C MET A 78 16.16 -3.70 -8.22
N VAL A 79 16.89 -2.97 -7.39
CA VAL A 79 18.23 -3.40 -6.91
C VAL A 79 18.14 -4.75 -6.19
N PHE A 80 17.21 -4.89 -5.25
CA PHE A 80 17.07 -6.15 -4.50
C PHE A 80 16.56 -7.30 -5.37
N SER A 81 15.59 -7.04 -6.25
CA SER A 81 15.02 -8.10 -7.11
C SER A 81 16.05 -8.61 -8.13
N VAL A 82 16.77 -7.72 -8.80
CA VAL A 82 17.83 -8.10 -9.75
C VAL A 82 19.00 -8.75 -9.01
N GLY A 83 19.42 -8.19 -7.88
CA GLY A 83 20.50 -8.77 -7.07
C GLY A 83 20.20 -10.21 -6.64
N LEU A 84 18.99 -10.45 -6.12
CA LEU A 84 18.55 -11.80 -5.74
C LEU A 84 18.39 -12.73 -6.96
N ALA A 85 17.89 -12.23 -8.09
CA ALA A 85 17.80 -13.02 -9.31
C ALA A 85 19.18 -13.50 -9.76
N ILE A 86 20.20 -12.62 -9.77
CA ILE A 86 21.58 -12.98 -10.08
C ILE A 86 22.09 -14.01 -9.07
N MET A 87 21.92 -13.80 -7.78
CA MET A 87 22.39 -14.74 -6.75
C MET A 87 21.78 -16.14 -6.93
N ILE A 88 20.48 -16.22 -7.23
CA ILE A 88 19.79 -17.50 -7.44
C ILE A 88 20.21 -18.13 -8.78
N SER A 89 20.45 -17.35 -9.84
CA SER A 89 20.90 -17.86 -11.14
C SER A 89 22.29 -18.54 -11.07
N LEU A 90 23.13 -18.08 -10.15
CA LEU A 90 24.47 -18.64 -9.92
C LEU A 90 24.45 -19.95 -9.11
N LEU A 91 23.32 -20.36 -8.56
CA LEU A 91 23.21 -21.59 -7.81
C LEU A 91 23.28 -22.82 -8.73
N HIS A 92 24.31 -23.64 -8.57
CA HIS A 92 24.50 -24.90 -9.31
C HIS A 92 23.38 -25.91 -9.03
N ASN A 93 22.87 -25.93 -7.80
CA ASN A 93 21.83 -26.87 -7.40
C ASN A 93 20.44 -26.34 -7.74
N LYS A 94 19.86 -26.85 -8.83
CA LYS A 94 18.52 -26.49 -9.30
C LYS A 94 17.40 -26.73 -8.26
N ARG A 95 17.54 -27.73 -7.38
CA ARG A 95 16.57 -27.99 -6.33
C ARG A 95 16.62 -26.91 -5.25
N ALA A 96 17.83 -26.54 -4.81
CA ALA A 96 18.01 -25.44 -3.87
C ALA A 96 17.49 -24.11 -4.45
N SER A 97 17.79 -23.82 -5.71
CA SER A 97 17.27 -22.64 -6.42
C SER A 97 15.73 -22.56 -6.36
N LYS A 98 15.03 -23.67 -6.66
CA LYS A 98 13.55 -23.71 -6.59
C LYS A 98 13.02 -23.50 -5.17
N VAL A 99 13.67 -24.07 -4.17
CA VAL A 99 13.27 -23.89 -2.76
C VAL A 99 13.40 -22.42 -2.34
N TYR A 100 14.55 -21.79 -2.64
CA TYR A 100 14.74 -20.37 -2.34
C TYR A 100 13.74 -19.48 -3.06
N GLN A 101 13.47 -19.73 -4.35
CA GLN A 101 12.45 -19.01 -5.11
C GLN A 101 11.08 -19.12 -4.44
N THR A 102 10.66 -20.32 -4.05
CA THR A 102 9.37 -20.55 -3.41
C THR A 102 9.28 -19.84 -2.05
N MET A 103 10.33 -19.92 -1.24
CA MET A 103 10.36 -19.25 0.07
C MET A 103 10.29 -17.72 -0.05
N MET A 104 11.04 -17.14 -1.01
CA MET A 104 11.02 -15.69 -1.24
C MET A 104 9.72 -15.20 -1.88
N PHE A 105 9.05 -16.05 -2.64
CA PHE A 105 7.78 -15.74 -3.27
C PHE A 105 6.59 -15.79 -2.29
N PHE A 106 6.72 -16.54 -1.20
CA PHE A 106 5.64 -16.77 -0.22
C PHE A 106 5.02 -15.48 0.34
N PRO A 107 5.79 -14.44 0.76
CA PRO A 107 5.22 -13.22 1.32
C PRO A 107 4.29 -12.46 0.35
N TYR A 108 4.49 -12.62 -0.95
CA TYR A 108 3.65 -11.98 -1.97
C TYR A 108 2.18 -12.39 -1.88
N PHE A 109 1.90 -13.65 -1.53
CA PHE A 109 0.52 -14.17 -1.41
C PHE A 109 -0.22 -13.67 -0.17
N MET A 110 0.49 -13.16 0.81
CA MET A 110 -0.14 -12.63 2.01
C MET A 110 -0.86 -11.32 1.71
N SER A 111 -2.07 -11.11 2.24
CA SER A 111 -2.71 -9.81 2.16
C SER A 111 -1.97 -8.77 2.99
N TRP A 112 -2.11 -7.49 2.65
CA TRP A 112 -1.55 -6.41 3.47
C TRP A 112 -2.11 -6.38 4.89
N VAL A 113 -3.35 -6.84 5.08
CA VAL A 113 -3.96 -6.97 6.40
C VAL A 113 -3.20 -8.00 7.24
N VAL A 114 -2.90 -9.18 6.67
CA VAL A 114 -2.11 -10.20 7.37
C VAL A 114 -0.69 -9.69 7.65
N ALA A 115 -0.07 -9.03 6.68
CA ALA A 115 1.25 -8.42 6.86
C ALA A 115 1.27 -7.36 8.00
N SER A 116 0.18 -6.59 8.17
CA SER A 116 0.07 -5.64 9.27
C SER A 116 -0.03 -6.31 10.65
N TYR A 117 -0.69 -7.46 10.76
CA TYR A 117 -0.69 -8.23 12.01
C TYR A 117 0.69 -8.77 12.36
N PHE A 118 1.46 -9.21 11.37
CA PHE A 118 2.88 -9.57 11.61
C PHE A 118 3.65 -8.37 12.12
N LEU A 119 3.50 -7.21 11.48
CA LEU A 119 4.16 -5.99 11.91
C LEU A 119 3.79 -5.62 13.35
N ASP A 120 2.50 -5.72 13.71
CA ASP A 120 2.03 -5.46 15.07
C ASP A 120 2.63 -6.45 16.09
N ALA A 121 2.72 -7.74 15.76
CA ALA A 121 3.36 -8.72 16.62
C ALA A 121 4.83 -8.39 16.95
N PHE A 122 5.52 -7.68 16.07
CA PHE A 122 6.89 -7.21 16.32
C PHE A 122 6.95 -5.84 17.02
N LEU A 123 6.07 -4.91 16.62
CA LEU A 123 6.15 -3.48 16.99
C LEU A 123 5.13 -3.05 18.05
N ASN A 124 4.26 -3.94 18.50
CA ASN A 124 3.27 -3.60 19.54
C ASN A 124 4.00 -3.05 20.78
N GLN A 125 3.45 -1.96 21.34
CA GLN A 125 4.08 -1.26 22.46
C GLN A 125 4.18 -2.16 23.71
N ASP A 126 3.12 -2.91 23.99
CA ASP A 126 3.00 -3.68 25.25
C ASP A 126 3.58 -5.09 25.12
N ASN A 127 3.23 -5.80 24.05
CA ASN A 127 3.53 -7.22 23.86
C ASN A 127 4.39 -7.51 22.64
N GLY A 128 4.84 -6.48 21.90
CA GLY A 128 5.65 -6.66 20.70
C GLY A 128 7.02 -7.29 21.01
N LEU A 129 7.47 -8.16 20.12
CA LEU A 129 8.72 -8.88 20.27
C LEU A 129 9.92 -7.96 20.52
N ILE A 130 10.02 -6.87 19.74
CA ILE A 130 11.15 -5.94 19.83
C ILE A 130 11.15 -5.21 21.18
N ASN A 131 10.00 -4.73 21.64
CA ASN A 131 9.88 -4.07 22.93
C ASN A 131 10.10 -5.06 24.11
N SER A 132 9.72 -6.32 23.95
CA SER A 132 10.03 -7.37 24.94
C SER A 132 11.54 -7.61 25.06
N ILE A 133 12.25 -7.65 23.93
CA ILE A 133 13.72 -7.75 23.92
C ILE A 133 14.37 -6.50 24.56
N LEU A 134 13.87 -5.29 24.26
CA LEU A 134 14.38 -4.04 24.83
C LEU A 134 14.21 -4.02 26.37
N ARG A 135 13.03 -4.42 26.88
CA ARG A 135 12.78 -4.51 28.33
C ARG A 135 13.71 -5.51 29.01
N ASN A 136 13.90 -6.67 28.41
CA ASN A 136 14.83 -7.68 28.93
C ASN A 136 16.27 -7.21 28.94
N ALA A 137 16.63 -6.29 28.03
CA ALA A 137 17.93 -5.62 27.98
C ALA A 137 18.03 -4.37 28.89
N GLY A 138 17.01 -4.10 29.73
CA GLY A 138 16.96 -2.95 30.63
C GLY A 138 16.73 -1.61 29.94
N LYS A 139 16.22 -1.62 28.70
CA LYS A 139 15.90 -0.41 27.92
C LYS A 139 14.41 -0.12 27.95
N GLU A 140 14.06 1.15 27.81
CA GLU A 140 12.67 1.58 27.72
C GLU A 140 12.02 1.12 26.40
N PRO A 141 10.72 0.74 26.42
CA PRO A 141 9.99 0.37 25.22
C PRO A 141 9.79 1.57 24.30
N ILE A 142 9.90 1.34 23.01
CA ILE A 142 9.72 2.37 21.98
C ILE A 142 8.26 2.41 21.52
N GLN A 143 7.72 3.63 21.41
CA GLN A 143 6.39 3.87 20.84
C GLN A 143 6.48 3.94 19.31
N TRP A 144 6.61 2.81 18.65
CA TRP A 144 6.83 2.70 17.22
C TRP A 144 5.78 3.43 16.39
N TYR A 145 4.50 3.31 16.77
CA TYR A 145 3.38 3.91 16.04
C TYR A 145 3.32 5.43 16.18
N MET A 146 3.88 5.99 17.23
CA MET A 146 3.98 7.45 17.45
C MET A 146 5.26 8.06 16.86
N SER A 147 6.22 7.22 16.48
CA SER A 147 7.53 7.65 16.00
C SER A 147 7.53 7.83 14.48
N ALA A 148 7.04 8.98 13.98
CA ALA A 148 6.91 9.25 12.55
C ALA A 148 8.20 9.06 11.73
N GLY A 149 9.38 9.31 12.33
CA GLY A 149 10.67 9.18 11.64
C GLY A 149 11.09 7.74 11.30
N VAL A 150 10.51 6.74 11.95
CA VAL A 150 10.84 5.31 11.72
C VAL A 150 9.99 4.70 10.60
N TRP A 151 8.80 5.26 10.37
CA TRP A 151 7.85 4.73 9.39
C TRP A 151 8.37 4.61 7.96
N PRO A 152 9.16 5.55 7.43
CA PRO A 152 9.75 5.39 6.11
C PRO A 152 10.53 4.08 5.95
N PHE A 153 11.35 3.74 6.94
CA PHE A 153 12.16 2.51 6.91
C PHE A 153 11.30 1.26 7.04
N ILE A 154 10.30 1.28 7.93
CA ILE A 154 9.35 0.18 8.12
C ILE A 154 8.58 -0.08 6.83
N LEU A 155 8.04 0.96 6.18
CA LEU A 155 7.27 0.83 4.95
C LEU A 155 8.12 0.30 3.79
N ILE A 156 9.36 0.80 3.65
CA ILE A 156 10.30 0.32 2.63
C ILE A 156 10.64 -1.15 2.89
N PHE A 157 10.94 -1.52 4.13
CA PHE A 157 11.23 -2.90 4.49
C PHE A 157 10.04 -3.84 4.18
N MET A 158 8.83 -3.46 4.59
CA MET A 158 7.62 -4.24 4.35
C MET A 158 7.32 -4.40 2.85
N TYR A 159 7.53 -3.34 2.08
CA TYR A 159 7.39 -3.39 0.63
C TYR A 159 8.40 -4.36 0.01
N LEU A 160 9.68 -4.24 0.36
CA LEU A 160 10.73 -5.10 -0.15
C LEU A 160 10.49 -6.57 0.24
N TRP A 161 10.21 -6.82 1.51
CA TRP A 161 9.93 -8.18 1.99
C TRP A 161 8.78 -8.84 1.22
N LYS A 162 7.72 -8.09 0.96
CA LYS A 162 6.54 -8.61 0.28
C LYS A 162 6.71 -8.75 -1.23
N SER A 163 7.39 -7.81 -1.89
CA SER A 163 7.35 -7.67 -3.34
C SER A 163 8.59 -8.23 -4.04
N THR A 164 9.73 -8.28 -3.37
CA THR A 164 11.02 -8.61 -4.00
C THR A 164 11.04 -10.04 -4.56
N GLY A 165 10.44 -11.00 -3.84
CA GLY A 165 10.40 -12.39 -4.31
C GLY A 165 9.62 -12.58 -5.60
N TYR A 166 8.48 -11.89 -5.74
CA TYR A 166 7.70 -11.88 -6.98
C TYR A 166 8.49 -11.22 -8.13
N ASN A 167 9.01 -10.02 -7.88
CA ASN A 167 9.76 -9.28 -8.90
C ASN A 167 11.03 -10.02 -9.33
N MET A 168 11.72 -10.68 -8.41
CA MET A 168 12.91 -11.50 -8.70
C MET A 168 12.61 -12.60 -9.73
N VAL A 169 11.44 -13.26 -9.62
CA VAL A 169 11.06 -14.34 -10.57
C VAL A 169 10.90 -13.80 -11.99
N ILE A 170 10.55 -12.53 -12.16
CA ILE A 170 10.44 -11.91 -13.49
C ILE A 170 11.81 -11.70 -14.13
N TYR A 171 12.86 -11.52 -13.32
CA TYR A 171 14.23 -11.30 -13.79
C TYR A 171 15.07 -12.60 -13.94
N LEU A 172 14.56 -13.73 -13.44
CA LEU A 172 15.18 -15.05 -13.55
C LEU A 172 14.85 -15.72 -14.87
#